data_14bbd97e1993b10af0ebd201d01a66ab
#
_entry.id   14bbd97e1993b10af0ebd201d01a66ab
#
_cell.length_a   1.000
_cell.length_b   1.000
_cell.length_c   1.000
_cell.angle_alpha   90.00
_cell.angle_beta   90.00
_cell.angle_gamma   90.00
#
_symmetry.space_group_name_H-M   'P 1'
#
loop_
_entity.id
_entity.type
_entity.pdbx_description
1 polymer ?
#
loop_
_entity_poly.entity_id
_entity_poly.type
_entity_poly.pdbx_seq_one_letter_code
_entity_poly.pdbx_strand_id
1 'polypeptide(L)'
;MRIIEQEEGPASAEDFEVFKALHLAGSGKVRASVDERMLSLETRSGHSLDLRLSQITRVHHHHTRLISFGYALLGIGLIHVAKRILIVDEMRIMTAILGVAMILGWMGTRKPTLTLDTEVGDCHTITGNDASLMRLSTLLKRLESGMNLEEARIGL
;
A
#
# COMPACT_ATOMS: atom_id res chain seq x y z
N MET A 1 -3.44 -31.80 45.71
CA MET A 1 -3.86 -30.63 44.96
C MET A 1 -2.89 -30.48 43.78
N ARG A 2 -3.26 -31.01 42.60
CA ARG A 2 -2.41 -30.96 41.38
C ARG A 2 -2.85 -29.76 40.55
N ILE A 3 -1.95 -28.83 40.39
CA ILE A 3 -2.09 -27.70 39.47
C ILE A 3 -1.83 -28.30 38.07
N ILE A 4 -2.85 -28.33 37.23
CA ILE A 4 -2.70 -28.67 35.83
C ILE A 4 -2.25 -27.34 35.16
N GLU A 5 -0.96 -27.19 34.91
CA GLU A 5 -0.43 -26.24 33.93
C GLU A 5 -0.94 -26.70 32.56
N GLN A 6 -1.90 -25.99 32.04
CA GLN A 6 -2.18 -26.01 30.60
C GLN A 6 -1.02 -25.36 29.89
N GLU A 7 -0.11 -26.16 29.35
CA GLU A 7 0.76 -25.73 28.26
C GLU A 7 -0.16 -25.30 27.09
N GLU A 8 -0.32 -24.01 26.93
CA GLU A 8 -0.70 -23.44 25.63
C GLU A 8 0.43 -23.78 24.67
N GLY A 9 0.26 -24.85 23.91
CA GLY A 9 1.14 -25.20 22.82
C GLY A 9 1.26 -24.01 21.86
N PRO A 10 2.43 -23.78 21.25
CA PRO A 10 2.59 -22.72 20.28
C PRO A 10 1.57 -22.93 19.18
N ALA A 11 0.72 -21.92 18.95
CA ALA A 11 -0.21 -21.88 17.83
C ALA A 11 0.54 -22.27 16.57
N SER A 12 0.03 -23.29 15.89
CA SER A 12 0.68 -23.92 14.75
C SER A 12 1.00 -22.84 13.72
N ALA A 13 2.25 -22.83 13.24
CA ALA A 13 2.81 -21.81 12.35
C ALA A 13 2.15 -21.77 10.94
N GLU A 14 1.04 -22.47 10.75
CA GLU A 14 0.36 -22.65 9.47
C GLU A 14 -0.87 -21.75 9.26
N ASP A 15 -1.36 -21.06 10.29
CA ASP A 15 -2.65 -20.36 10.24
C ASP A 15 -2.58 -18.86 9.91
N PHE A 16 -1.45 -18.35 9.42
CA PHE A 16 -1.35 -16.93 9.03
C PHE A 16 -0.75 -16.75 7.64
N GLU A 17 -1.24 -15.74 6.92
CA GLU A 17 -0.67 -15.32 5.64
C GLU A 17 0.26 -14.13 5.80
N VAL A 18 1.47 -14.22 5.21
CA VAL A 18 2.53 -13.22 5.36
C VAL A 18 2.72 -12.42 4.09
N PHE A 19 2.60 -11.11 4.20
CA PHE A 19 2.89 -10.15 3.15
C PHE A 19 4.19 -9.41 3.45
N LYS A 20 5.13 -9.44 2.49
CA LYS A 20 6.44 -8.81 2.61
C LYS A 20 6.53 -7.56 1.75
N ALA A 21 7.55 -6.72 2.02
CA ALA A 21 7.85 -5.51 1.25
C ALA A 21 6.75 -4.43 1.30
N LEU A 22 6.08 -4.32 2.42
CA LEU A 22 5.14 -3.26 2.73
C LEU A 22 5.82 -2.13 3.50
N HIS A 23 5.25 -0.93 3.43
CA HIS A 23 5.69 0.24 4.17
C HIS A 23 4.50 0.86 4.90
N LEU A 24 4.60 0.99 6.20
CA LEU A 24 3.63 1.71 7.02
C LEU A 24 4.05 3.17 7.15
N ALA A 25 3.12 4.09 6.94
CA ALA A 25 3.38 5.52 7.11
C ALA A 25 3.86 5.82 8.54
N GLY A 26 4.99 6.50 8.66
CA GLY A 26 5.62 6.81 9.96
C GLY A 26 6.52 5.72 10.56
N SER A 27 6.40 4.44 10.15
CA SER A 27 7.15 3.32 10.75
C SER A 27 8.11 2.61 9.80
N GLY A 28 8.05 2.91 8.50
CA GLY A 28 8.97 2.34 7.51
C GLY A 28 8.57 0.96 6.99
N LYS A 29 9.56 0.10 6.72
CA LYS A 29 9.31 -1.26 6.19
C LYS A 29 8.66 -2.14 7.23
N VAL A 30 7.54 -2.76 6.86
CA VAL A 30 6.77 -3.67 7.71
C VAL A 30 6.52 -5.00 7.00
N ARG A 31 6.32 -6.04 7.81
CA ARG A 31 5.78 -7.32 7.42
C ARG A 31 4.35 -7.38 7.94
N ALA A 32 3.38 -7.64 7.08
CA ALA A 32 2.03 -7.89 7.51
C ALA A 32 1.79 -9.39 7.63
N SER A 33 1.25 -9.83 8.73
CA SER A 33 0.72 -11.17 8.94
C SER A 33 -0.77 -11.08 9.27
N VAL A 34 -1.56 -11.89 8.59
CA VAL A 34 -3.02 -11.89 8.75
C VAL A 34 -3.43 -13.25 9.29
N ASP A 35 -4.11 -13.22 10.41
CA ASP A 35 -4.79 -14.33 11.04
C ASP A 35 -6.31 -14.11 10.93
N GLU A 36 -7.14 -15.10 11.29
CA GLU A 36 -8.61 -15.02 11.25
C GLU A 36 -9.19 -13.83 12.03
N ARG A 37 -8.49 -13.33 13.05
CA ARG A 37 -8.97 -12.29 13.95
C ARG A 37 -8.12 -11.05 14.00
N MET A 38 -6.87 -11.14 13.55
CA MET A 38 -5.88 -10.09 13.75
C MET A 38 -5.05 -9.84 12.50
N LEU A 39 -4.79 -8.57 12.23
CA LEU A 39 -3.76 -8.10 11.31
C LEU A 39 -2.59 -7.59 12.15
N SER A 40 -1.44 -8.25 12.09
CA SER A 40 -0.22 -7.81 12.74
C SER A 40 0.74 -7.19 11.72
N LEU A 41 1.19 -5.98 12.01
CA LEU A 41 2.13 -5.22 11.20
C LEU A 41 3.44 -5.10 11.98
N GLU A 42 4.40 -5.96 11.69
CA GLU A 42 5.69 -6.00 12.35
C GLU A 42 6.71 -5.13 11.61
N THR A 43 7.29 -4.18 12.32
CA THR A 43 8.37 -3.32 11.81
C THR A 43 9.72 -4.04 11.95
N ARG A 44 10.66 -3.73 11.08
CA ARG A 44 12.03 -4.27 11.17
C ARG A 44 12.74 -3.95 12.49
N SER A 45 12.32 -2.94 13.22
CA SER A 45 12.80 -2.55 14.55
C SER A 45 12.20 -3.36 15.71
N GLY A 46 11.32 -4.33 15.42
CA GLY A 46 10.67 -5.17 16.43
C GLY A 46 9.42 -4.56 17.05
N HIS A 47 8.94 -3.41 16.57
CA HIS A 47 7.64 -2.89 16.98
C HIS A 47 6.55 -3.58 16.17
N SER A 48 5.57 -4.13 16.84
CA SER A 48 4.35 -4.68 16.23
C SER A 48 3.16 -3.76 16.47
N LEU A 49 2.35 -3.59 15.43
CA LEU A 49 1.04 -2.95 15.50
C LEU A 49 0.02 -4.04 15.21
N ASP A 50 -0.74 -4.42 16.23
CA ASP A 50 -1.75 -5.47 16.14
C ASP A 50 -3.14 -4.84 16.06
N LEU A 51 -3.81 -5.05 14.94
CA LEU A 51 -5.16 -4.56 14.67
C LEU A 51 -6.12 -5.73 14.64
N ARG A 52 -7.16 -5.69 15.48
CA ARG A 52 -8.26 -6.67 15.37
C ARG A 52 -9.06 -6.39 14.12
N LEU A 53 -9.38 -7.43 13.35
CA LEU A 53 -10.19 -7.30 12.13
C LEU A 53 -11.55 -6.69 12.42
N SER A 54 -12.14 -6.98 13.60
CA SER A 54 -13.40 -6.37 14.05
C SER A 54 -13.32 -4.85 14.29
N GLN A 55 -12.13 -4.29 14.46
CA GLN A 55 -11.90 -2.84 14.65
C GLN A 55 -11.66 -2.10 13.33
N ILE A 56 -11.46 -2.83 12.23
CA ILE A 56 -11.27 -2.24 10.90
C ILE A 56 -12.66 -1.98 10.33
N THR A 57 -13.00 -0.71 10.16
CA THR A 57 -14.31 -0.29 9.62
C THR A 57 -14.31 -0.16 8.12
N ARG A 58 -13.16 0.16 7.52
CA ARG A 58 -13.04 0.33 6.08
C ARG A 58 -11.65 -0.03 5.58
N VAL A 59 -11.61 -0.71 4.45
CA VAL A 59 -10.39 -1.05 3.71
C VAL A 59 -10.45 -0.40 2.34
N HIS A 60 -9.64 0.62 2.12
CA HIS A 60 -9.55 1.35 0.86
C HIS A 60 -8.23 1.11 0.15
N HIS A 61 -8.29 0.47 -1.01
CA HIS A 61 -7.16 0.39 -1.92
C HIS A 61 -7.27 1.50 -2.97
N HIS A 62 -6.29 2.38 -3.01
CA HIS A 62 -6.25 3.49 -3.97
C HIS A 62 -4.80 3.79 -4.39
N HIS A 63 -4.66 4.55 -5.46
CA HIS A 63 -3.36 4.98 -5.94
C HIS A 63 -3.16 6.45 -5.58
N THR A 64 -2.18 6.72 -4.71
CA THR A 64 -1.73 8.08 -4.43
C THR A 64 -0.67 8.50 -5.43
N ARG A 65 -0.70 9.76 -5.84
CA ARG A 65 0.32 10.36 -6.70
C ARG A 65 1.26 11.20 -5.86
N LEU A 66 2.56 10.93 -5.98
CA LEU A 66 3.60 11.71 -5.30
C LEU A 66 3.80 13.09 -5.92
N ILE A 67 3.61 13.18 -7.24
CA ILE A 67 3.83 14.42 -7.98
C ILE A 67 2.48 15.01 -8.35
N SER A 68 2.32 16.30 -8.06
CA SER A 68 1.11 17.07 -8.37
C SER A 68 0.80 17.05 -9.88
N PHE A 69 -0.47 17.11 -10.23
CA PHE A 69 -0.94 17.26 -11.61
C PHE A 69 -0.35 18.50 -12.30
N GLY A 70 0.02 19.52 -11.52
CA GLY A 70 0.71 20.70 -12.01
C GLY A 70 1.99 20.42 -12.81
N TYR A 71 2.72 19.35 -12.47
CA TYR A 71 3.90 18.92 -13.23
C TYR A 71 3.54 18.43 -14.64
N ALA A 72 2.43 17.73 -14.81
CA ALA A 72 1.97 17.32 -16.13
C ALA A 72 1.56 18.53 -16.97
N LEU A 73 0.85 19.48 -16.38
CA LEU A 73 0.46 20.73 -17.06
C LEU A 73 1.69 21.55 -17.47
N LEU A 74 2.69 21.65 -16.61
CA LEU A 74 3.93 22.34 -16.89
C LEU A 74 4.71 21.64 -18.02
N GLY A 75 4.74 20.32 -18.05
CA GLY A 75 5.31 19.52 -19.15
C GLY A 75 4.61 19.79 -20.49
N ILE A 76 3.28 19.84 -20.50
CA ILE A 76 2.50 20.18 -21.69
C ILE A 76 2.79 21.61 -22.15
N GLY A 77 2.86 22.55 -21.20
CA GLY A 77 3.23 23.94 -21.46
C GLY A 77 4.60 24.08 -22.12
N LEU A 78 5.61 23.35 -21.61
CA LEU A 78 6.96 23.35 -22.18
C LEU A 78 6.97 22.83 -23.63
N ILE A 79 6.23 21.77 -23.92
CA ILE A 79 6.12 21.23 -25.30
C ILE A 79 5.48 22.28 -26.21
N HIS A 80 4.45 22.98 -25.72
CA HIS A 80 3.78 24.01 -26.49
C HIS A 80 4.70 25.22 -26.79
N VAL A 81 5.44 25.67 -25.79
CA VAL A 81 6.46 26.74 -25.91
C VAL A 81 7.56 26.32 -26.89
N ALA A 82 8.07 25.10 -26.78
CA ALA A 82 9.07 24.58 -27.70
C ALA A 82 8.61 24.62 -29.16
N LYS A 83 7.32 24.33 -29.39
CA LYS A 83 6.74 24.26 -30.74
C LYS A 83 6.46 25.64 -31.34
N ARG A 84 6.13 26.64 -30.53
CA ARG A 84 5.64 27.93 -31.01
C ARG A 84 6.60 29.10 -30.86
N ILE A 85 7.46 29.10 -29.85
CA ILE A 85 8.24 30.28 -29.45
C ILE A 85 9.74 30.13 -29.73
N LEU A 86 10.27 28.87 -29.61
CA LEU A 86 11.69 28.65 -29.80
C LEU A 86 12.05 28.55 -31.27
N ILE A 87 12.97 29.43 -31.71
CA ILE A 87 13.47 29.53 -33.08
C ILE A 87 14.69 28.61 -33.29
N VAL A 88 15.48 28.40 -32.22
CA VAL A 88 16.69 27.55 -32.26
C VAL A 88 16.33 26.12 -32.11
N ASP A 89 16.66 25.30 -33.09
CA ASP A 89 16.23 23.85 -33.14
C ASP A 89 16.76 23.05 -31.98
N GLU A 90 17.98 23.24 -31.53
CA GLU A 90 18.55 22.55 -30.38
C GLU A 90 17.78 22.83 -29.08
N MET A 91 17.46 24.11 -28.81
CA MET A 91 16.69 24.49 -27.64
C MET A 91 15.24 23.95 -27.70
N ARG A 92 14.68 23.87 -28.89
CA ARG A 92 13.36 23.32 -29.15
C ARG A 92 13.26 21.84 -28.79
N ILE A 93 14.26 21.07 -29.23
CA ILE A 93 14.34 19.63 -28.95
C ILE A 93 14.54 19.38 -27.47
N MET A 94 15.50 20.07 -26.83
CA MET A 94 15.78 19.92 -25.40
C MET A 94 14.57 20.27 -24.53
N THR A 95 13.87 21.34 -24.85
CA THR A 95 12.66 21.76 -24.11
C THR A 95 11.51 20.77 -24.29
N ALA A 96 11.35 20.22 -25.50
CA ALA A 96 10.35 19.21 -25.77
C ALA A 96 10.64 17.90 -25.01
N ILE A 97 11.91 17.46 -25.01
CA ILE A 97 12.33 16.27 -24.25
C ILE A 97 12.07 16.45 -22.75
N LEU A 98 12.39 17.63 -22.20
CA LEU A 98 12.13 17.96 -20.79
C LEU A 98 10.63 17.90 -20.48
N GLY A 99 9.79 18.46 -21.34
CA GLY A 99 8.34 18.41 -21.21
C GLY A 99 7.79 16.97 -21.20
N VAL A 100 8.27 16.12 -22.10
CA VAL A 100 7.92 14.70 -22.16
C VAL A 100 8.40 13.97 -20.91
N ALA A 101 9.63 14.21 -20.45
CA ALA A 101 10.15 13.60 -19.24
C ALA A 101 9.34 13.97 -17.99
N MET A 102 8.86 15.20 -17.89
CA MET A 102 7.97 15.63 -16.80
C MET A 102 6.62 14.90 -16.83
N ILE A 103 6.04 14.69 -18.00
CA ILE A 103 4.77 13.95 -18.14
C ILE A 103 4.98 12.47 -17.76
N LEU A 104 6.03 11.85 -18.28
CA LEU A 104 6.37 10.46 -17.96
C LEU A 104 6.67 10.28 -16.47
N GLY A 105 7.42 11.20 -15.87
CA GLY A 105 7.67 11.23 -14.43
C GLY A 105 6.37 11.29 -13.63
N TRP A 106 5.44 12.15 -14.00
CA TRP A 106 4.13 12.23 -13.35
C TRP A 106 3.31 10.93 -13.50
N MET A 107 3.35 10.29 -14.67
CA MET A 107 2.68 9.01 -14.89
C MET A 107 3.30 7.86 -14.06
N GLY A 108 4.64 7.86 -13.93
CA GLY A 108 5.37 6.81 -13.20
C GLY A 108 5.32 6.92 -11.67
N THR A 109 4.83 8.05 -11.11
CA THR A 109 4.84 8.28 -9.66
C THR A 109 3.58 7.79 -8.93
N ARG A 110 2.78 6.93 -9.56
CA ARG A 110 1.64 6.30 -8.88
C ARG A 110 2.16 5.28 -7.87
N LYS A 111 1.80 5.47 -6.60
CA LYS A 111 2.06 4.48 -5.56
C LYS A 111 0.75 3.86 -5.11
N PRO A 112 0.62 2.54 -5.18
CA PRO A 112 -0.52 1.87 -4.62
C PRO A 112 -0.49 2.02 -3.10
N THR A 113 -1.62 2.33 -2.53
CA THR A 113 -1.80 2.65 -1.12
C THR A 113 -3.04 1.95 -0.60
N LEU A 114 -2.89 1.28 0.53
CA LEU A 114 -3.97 0.67 1.28
C LEU A 114 -4.20 1.49 2.55
N THR A 115 -5.40 2.00 2.71
CA THR A 115 -5.81 2.74 3.90
C THR A 115 -6.76 1.87 4.72
N LEU A 116 -6.44 1.73 6.00
CA LEU A 116 -7.23 1.00 6.99
C LEU A 116 -7.78 2.02 7.99
N ASP A 117 -9.08 2.20 8.00
CA ASP A 117 -9.76 3.03 8.97
C ASP A 117 -10.24 2.17 10.14
N THR A 118 -9.97 2.58 11.36
CA THR A 118 -10.39 1.87 12.58
C THR A 118 -11.58 2.56 13.23
N GLU A 119 -12.33 1.83 14.07
CA GLU A 119 -13.46 2.38 14.85
C GLU A 119 -13.05 3.51 15.77
N VAL A 120 -11.81 3.52 16.24
CA VAL A 120 -11.27 4.57 17.13
C VAL A 120 -10.96 5.87 16.37
N GLY A 121 -11.05 5.83 15.02
CA GLY A 121 -10.76 6.97 14.16
C GLY A 121 -9.30 7.07 13.72
N ASP A 122 -8.49 6.08 14.06
CA ASP A 122 -7.13 6.00 13.55
C ASP A 122 -7.12 5.51 12.10
N CYS A 123 -6.27 6.14 11.29
CA CYS A 123 -6.11 5.83 9.89
C CYS A 123 -4.67 5.33 9.63
N HIS A 124 -4.54 4.05 9.29
CA HIS A 124 -3.26 3.45 8.99
C HIS A 124 -3.06 3.33 7.48
N THR A 125 -1.99 3.94 6.97
CA THR A 125 -1.68 3.94 5.55
C THR A 125 -0.51 3.03 5.25
N ILE A 126 -0.75 2.00 4.43
CA ILE A 126 0.23 1.01 4.01
C ILE A 126 0.50 1.22 2.52
N THR A 127 1.76 1.31 2.15
CA THR A 127 2.21 1.39 0.76
C THR A 127 3.07 0.16 0.42
N GLY A 128 3.10 -0.24 -0.83
CA GLY A 128 3.89 -1.41 -1.22
C GLY A 128 3.72 -1.77 -2.68
N ASN A 129 3.95 -3.05 -3.00
CA ASN A 129 3.67 -3.56 -4.34
C ASN A 129 2.15 -3.67 -4.54
N ASP A 130 1.67 -3.24 -5.71
CA ASP A 130 0.25 -3.23 -6.06
C ASP A 130 -0.40 -4.62 -5.91
N ALA A 131 0.27 -5.67 -6.42
CA ALA A 131 -0.21 -7.04 -6.30
C ALA A 131 -0.35 -7.50 -4.84
N SER A 132 0.62 -7.16 -3.99
CA SER A 132 0.60 -7.52 -2.55
C SER A 132 -0.50 -6.77 -1.81
N LEU A 133 -0.67 -5.48 -2.09
CA LEU A 133 -1.71 -4.66 -1.47
C LEU A 133 -3.12 -5.06 -1.94
N MET A 134 -3.26 -5.42 -3.21
CA MET A 134 -4.53 -5.91 -3.75
C MET A 134 -4.92 -7.24 -3.11
N ARG A 135 -3.99 -8.19 -2.98
CA ARG A 135 -4.21 -9.46 -2.27
C ARG A 135 -4.58 -9.23 -0.82
N LEU A 136 -3.81 -8.39 -0.10
CA LEU A 136 -4.09 -8.05 1.29
C LEU A 136 -5.47 -7.42 1.44
N SER A 137 -5.84 -6.46 0.58
CA SER A 137 -7.15 -5.81 0.62
C SER A 137 -8.30 -6.78 0.36
N THR A 138 -8.10 -7.71 -0.58
CA THR A 138 -9.11 -8.73 -0.92
C THR A 138 -9.27 -9.73 0.23
N LEU A 139 -8.16 -10.17 0.83
CA LEU A 139 -8.18 -11.06 1.99
C LEU A 139 -8.93 -10.41 3.16
N LEU A 140 -8.58 -9.17 3.51
CA LEU A 140 -9.22 -8.44 4.61
C LEU A 140 -10.73 -8.28 4.39
N LYS A 141 -11.15 -7.94 3.18
CA LYS A 141 -12.58 -7.83 2.84
C LYS A 141 -13.34 -9.15 2.92
N ARG A 142 -12.70 -10.27 2.54
CA ARG A 142 -13.30 -11.61 2.65
C ARG A 142 -13.43 -12.03 4.10
N LEU A 143 -12.42 -11.77 4.93
CA LEU A 143 -12.48 -12.03 6.36
C LEU A 143 -13.53 -11.16 7.07
N GLU A 144 -13.65 -9.88 6.67
CA GLU A 144 -14.70 -8.98 7.15
C GLU A 144 -16.11 -9.51 6.80
N SER A 145 -16.27 -10.19 5.63
CA SER A 145 -17.53 -10.83 5.24
C SER A 145 -17.83 -12.14 5.97
N GLY A 146 -16.97 -12.57 6.89
CA GLY A 146 -17.15 -13.75 7.73
C GLY A 146 -16.65 -15.07 7.11
N MET A 147 -15.83 -15.01 6.05
CA MET A 147 -15.14 -16.18 5.51
C MET A 147 -13.99 -16.61 6.43
N ASN A 148 -13.74 -17.91 6.52
CA ASN A 148 -12.56 -18.44 7.19
C ASN A 148 -11.30 -18.11 6.38
N LEU A 149 -10.13 -18.10 7.05
CA LEU A 149 -8.87 -17.71 6.42
C LEU A 149 -8.52 -18.62 5.21
N GLU A 150 -8.77 -19.91 5.30
CA GLU A 150 -8.54 -20.86 4.19
C GLU A 150 -9.43 -20.55 2.98
N GLU A 151 -10.71 -20.30 3.19
CA GLU A 151 -11.65 -19.94 2.13
C GLU A 151 -11.29 -18.58 1.52
N ALA A 152 -10.84 -17.62 2.35
CA ALA A 152 -10.44 -16.31 1.91
C ALA A 152 -9.17 -16.32 1.05
N ARG A 153 -8.30 -17.32 1.20
CA ARG A 153 -7.09 -17.56 0.39
C ARG A 153 -7.38 -18.14 -0.98
N ILE A 154 -8.44 -18.91 -1.13
CA ILE A 154 -8.78 -19.56 -2.41
C ILE A 154 -9.09 -18.46 -3.46
N GLY A 155 -8.26 -18.40 -4.51
CA GLY A 155 -8.41 -17.44 -5.62
C GLY A 155 -7.78 -16.06 -5.40
N LEU A 156 -6.78 -15.94 -4.51
CA LEU A 156 -5.91 -14.76 -4.38
C LEU A 156 -4.74 -14.77 -5.37
#